data_14130dbc62477846314af026ad70438e
#
_entry.id   14130dbc62477846314af026ad70438e
#
_cell.length_a   1.000
_cell.length_b   1.000
_cell.length_c   1.000
_cell.angle_alpha   90.00
_cell.angle_beta   90.00
_cell.angle_gamma   90.00
#
_symmetry.space_group_name_H-M   'P 1'
#
loop_
_entity.id
_entity.type
_entity.pdbx_description
1 polymer ?
#
loop_
_entity_poly.entity_id
_entity_poly.type
_entity_poly.pdbx_seq_one_letter_code
_entity_poly.pdbx_strand_id
1 'polypeptide(L)'
;MATLRVDEIHKILRERIEQYNRKVGIENIGRVVQVGDGIARIIGLGEIMSGELVEFAEGTRGIALNLESKNVGIVLMGDGLMIQEGSFVKATGRIAQIPVSEAYLGRVINALAKPIDGRGEIVASESRLIESPAPGIISRRSVYEPLQTGLIAIDSMIPIGRGQRELIIGDRQTGKTAVATDTILNQKGQDVICVYVAIGQRASSVAQVVTTFHEEGVMEYTIVVAEMADSPATLQYLAPYTGAALAEYFMYRERHTLIIYDDLSKQAQAYRQMSLLLRRPPGREAYPGDVFYLHSRLLERAAKLNSLLGEGSMTALPIVETQSGDVSAYIPTNVISITDGQIFLSADLFNAGIRPAINVGISVSRVGSAAQIKAMKQVAGKSKLELAQFAELQAFAQFASALDKTSQNQLARGRRLRELLKQSQSNPLSVEEQVATIYTGTRGYLDSLEIEQVKKFLDDLRKHLKDTKPQFQEIISSSKTFTEQAEILLKEAIQEQLERFSLQEQT
;
A
#
# COMPACT_ATOMS: atom_id res chain seq x y z
N MET A 1 -13.86 54.68 -58.87
CA MET A 1 -12.70 54.08 -58.19
C MET A 1 -12.58 54.77 -56.85
N ALA A 2 -12.92 54.07 -55.77
CA ALA A 2 -12.78 54.64 -54.44
C ALA A 2 -11.28 54.57 -54.07
N THR A 3 -10.64 55.73 -53.99
CA THR A 3 -9.27 55.89 -53.50
C THR A 3 -9.30 55.68 -51.98
N LEU A 4 -8.84 54.54 -51.53
CA LEU A 4 -8.61 54.26 -50.08
C LEU A 4 -7.67 55.37 -49.55
N ARG A 5 -8.10 56.05 -48.46
CA ARG A 5 -7.26 57.05 -47.80
C ARG A 5 -6.10 56.35 -47.09
N VAL A 6 -4.96 57.01 -47.09
CA VAL A 6 -3.74 56.47 -46.44
C VAL A 6 -3.96 56.06 -45.00
N ASP A 7 -4.83 56.77 -44.26
CA ASP A 7 -5.21 56.47 -42.89
C ASP A 7 -6.01 55.18 -42.74
N GLU A 8 -6.84 54.85 -43.72
CA GLU A 8 -7.57 53.57 -43.72
C GLU A 8 -6.65 52.38 -44.00
N ILE A 9 -5.67 52.56 -44.86
CA ILE A 9 -4.64 51.54 -45.13
C ILE A 9 -3.77 51.31 -43.89
N HIS A 10 -3.39 52.38 -43.17
CA HIS A 10 -2.66 52.30 -41.91
C HIS A 10 -3.47 51.58 -40.83
N LYS A 11 -4.75 51.86 -40.73
CA LYS A 11 -5.63 51.20 -39.77
C LYS A 11 -5.80 49.69 -40.05
N ILE A 12 -6.02 49.35 -41.31
CA ILE A 12 -6.14 47.94 -41.75
C ILE A 12 -4.83 47.19 -41.58
N LEU A 13 -3.70 47.83 -41.84
CA LEU A 13 -2.38 47.22 -41.61
C LEU A 13 -2.10 47.04 -40.13
N ARG A 14 -2.47 48.00 -39.29
CA ARG A 14 -2.32 47.91 -37.85
C ARG A 14 -3.20 46.81 -37.24
N GLU A 15 -4.46 46.73 -37.63
CA GLU A 15 -5.38 45.66 -37.22
C GLU A 15 -4.90 44.29 -37.70
N ARG A 16 -4.34 44.18 -38.91
CA ARG A 16 -3.74 42.94 -39.40
C ARG A 16 -2.44 42.57 -38.68
N ILE A 17 -1.60 43.54 -38.33
CA ILE A 17 -0.37 43.33 -37.56
C ILE A 17 -0.71 42.94 -36.13
N GLU A 18 -1.71 43.57 -35.52
CA GLU A 18 -2.20 43.17 -34.19
C GLU A 18 -2.87 41.79 -34.21
N GLN A 19 -3.57 41.42 -35.26
CA GLN A 19 -4.07 40.06 -35.46
C GLN A 19 -2.96 39.07 -35.83
N TYR A 20 -1.85 39.52 -36.44
CA TYR A 20 -0.66 38.70 -36.70
C TYR A 20 0.24 38.53 -35.49
N ASN A 21 0.01 39.26 -34.43
CA ASN A 21 0.58 39.02 -33.10
C ASN A 21 -0.10 37.85 -32.39
N ARG A 22 -0.61 36.85 -33.14
CA ARG A 22 -0.66 35.49 -32.68
C ARG A 22 0.77 35.16 -32.29
N LYS A 23 0.98 34.94 -30.98
CA LYS A 23 2.13 34.22 -30.46
C LYS A 23 2.36 33.06 -31.43
N VAL A 24 3.40 33.15 -32.25
CA VAL A 24 3.96 31.98 -32.92
C VAL A 24 4.49 31.15 -31.77
N GLY A 25 3.61 30.33 -31.19
CA GLY A 25 4.06 29.31 -30.32
C GLY A 25 4.93 28.42 -31.20
N ILE A 26 6.22 28.40 -30.93
CA ILE A 26 7.11 27.41 -31.54
C ILE A 26 6.57 26.08 -31.00
N GLU A 27 5.77 25.40 -31.82
CA GLU A 27 5.29 24.07 -31.46
C GLU A 27 6.48 23.13 -31.64
N ASN A 28 6.92 22.54 -30.54
CA ASN A 28 7.97 21.52 -30.54
C ASN A 28 7.34 20.24 -31.11
N ILE A 29 7.49 20.04 -32.41
CA ILE A 29 6.88 18.93 -33.17
C ILE A 29 7.98 17.97 -33.59
N GLY A 30 7.74 16.69 -33.36
CA GLY A 30 8.58 15.61 -33.84
C GLY A 30 7.87 14.68 -34.80
N ARG A 31 8.62 13.75 -35.39
CA ARG A 31 8.11 12.67 -36.24
C ARG A 31 8.46 11.31 -35.68
N VAL A 32 7.52 10.39 -35.73
CA VAL A 32 7.71 8.99 -35.36
C VAL A 32 8.64 8.34 -36.39
N VAL A 33 9.74 7.76 -35.92
CA VAL A 33 10.69 7.00 -36.75
C VAL A 33 10.44 5.50 -36.60
N GLN A 34 10.02 5.09 -35.41
CA GLN A 34 9.75 3.70 -35.09
C GLN A 34 8.66 3.64 -34.03
N VAL A 35 7.72 2.73 -34.17
CA VAL A 35 6.70 2.44 -33.16
C VAL A 35 6.55 0.93 -33.04
N GLY A 36 6.37 0.45 -31.82
CA GLY A 36 6.14 -0.97 -31.52
C GLY A 36 6.25 -1.27 -30.02
N ASP A 37 5.55 -2.29 -29.57
CA ASP A 37 5.60 -2.81 -28.20
C ASP A 37 5.37 -1.75 -27.09
N GLY A 38 4.52 -0.73 -27.38
CA GLY A 38 4.20 0.34 -26.42
C GLY A 38 5.26 1.46 -26.35
N ILE A 39 6.22 1.48 -27.29
CA ILE A 39 7.27 2.50 -27.36
C ILE A 39 7.28 3.15 -28.74
N ALA A 40 7.52 4.46 -28.78
CA ALA A 40 7.79 5.22 -30.00
C ALA A 40 9.15 5.91 -29.90
N ARG A 41 9.91 5.90 -31.02
CA ARG A 41 11.12 6.70 -31.19
C ARG A 41 10.82 7.85 -32.10
N ILE A 42 11.19 9.05 -31.65
CA ILE A 42 10.81 10.29 -32.27
C ILE A 42 12.06 11.14 -32.54
N ILE A 43 12.11 11.80 -33.68
CA ILE A 43 13.10 12.82 -33.98
C ILE A 43 12.43 14.19 -34.08
N GLY A 44 13.16 15.25 -33.76
CA GLY A 44 12.70 16.63 -33.92
C GLY A 44 12.14 17.31 -32.69
N LEU A 45 12.03 16.59 -31.52
CA LEU A 45 11.64 17.17 -30.25
C LEU A 45 12.87 17.70 -29.48
N GLY A 46 13.47 18.80 -29.98
CA GLY A 46 14.76 19.30 -29.47
C GLY A 46 14.72 19.89 -28.06
N GLU A 47 13.57 20.39 -27.62
CA GLU A 47 13.41 21.09 -26.32
C GLU A 47 12.55 20.29 -25.32
N ILE A 48 12.34 19.00 -25.55
CA ILE A 48 11.51 18.17 -24.68
C ILE A 48 12.21 17.87 -23.35
N MET A 49 11.44 17.88 -22.27
CA MET A 49 11.91 17.52 -20.94
C MET A 49 11.68 16.03 -20.64
N SER A 50 12.53 15.45 -19.79
CA SER A 50 12.29 14.11 -19.27
C SER A 50 11.01 14.09 -18.41
N GLY A 51 10.13 13.11 -18.63
CA GLY A 51 8.82 13.03 -17.96
C GLY A 51 7.74 13.90 -18.59
N GLU A 52 8.04 14.62 -19.69
CA GLU A 52 7.06 15.44 -20.39
C GLU A 52 6.06 14.60 -21.16
N LEU A 53 4.80 15.04 -21.14
CA LEU A 53 3.73 14.46 -21.94
C LEU A 53 3.85 14.90 -23.39
N VAL A 54 3.66 13.96 -24.29
CA VAL A 54 3.50 14.22 -25.73
C VAL A 54 2.14 13.74 -26.20
N GLU A 55 1.65 14.35 -27.26
CA GLU A 55 0.39 14.00 -27.91
C GLU A 55 0.65 13.65 -29.38
N PHE A 56 0.24 12.46 -29.78
CA PHE A 56 0.31 11.99 -31.16
C PHE A 56 -0.87 12.53 -31.96
N ALA A 57 -0.70 12.64 -33.28
CA ALA A 57 -1.74 13.14 -34.15
C ALA A 57 -3.05 12.38 -34.05
N GLU A 58 -3.00 11.11 -33.71
CA GLU A 58 -4.13 10.18 -33.52
C GLU A 58 -4.80 10.32 -32.15
N GLY A 59 -4.29 11.24 -31.27
CA GLY A 59 -4.84 11.47 -29.93
C GLY A 59 -4.26 10.58 -28.84
N THR A 60 -3.40 9.62 -29.16
CA THR A 60 -2.66 8.84 -28.15
C THR A 60 -1.67 9.74 -27.43
N ARG A 61 -1.49 9.51 -26.11
CA ARG A 61 -0.51 10.23 -25.30
C ARG A 61 0.69 9.36 -25.00
N GLY A 62 1.83 9.98 -24.76
CA GLY A 62 3.04 9.30 -24.32
C GLY A 62 3.85 10.15 -23.34
N ILE A 63 4.84 9.51 -22.69
CA ILE A 63 5.78 10.16 -21.79
C ILE A 63 7.19 10.01 -22.35
N ALA A 64 7.94 11.11 -22.42
CA ALA A 64 9.35 11.10 -22.79
C ALA A 64 10.20 10.56 -21.66
N LEU A 65 10.80 9.37 -21.83
CA LEU A 65 11.63 8.73 -20.80
C LEU A 65 13.11 8.63 -21.16
N ASN A 66 13.44 8.58 -22.44
CA ASN A 66 14.83 8.45 -22.88
C ASN A 66 15.16 9.59 -23.87
N LEU A 67 16.03 10.50 -23.43
CA LEU A 67 16.45 11.63 -24.25
C LEU A 67 17.84 11.32 -24.79
N GLU A 68 17.93 11.11 -26.09
CA GLU A 68 19.19 10.90 -26.81
C GLU A 68 19.48 12.10 -27.74
N SER A 69 20.72 12.27 -28.14
CA SER A 69 21.13 13.40 -28.97
C SER A 69 20.41 13.49 -30.33
N LYS A 70 19.92 12.39 -30.86
CA LYS A 70 19.28 12.30 -32.17
C LYS A 70 17.82 11.86 -32.14
N ASN A 71 17.38 11.25 -31.06
CA ASN A 71 16.02 10.75 -30.93
C ASN A 71 15.55 10.80 -29.47
N VAL A 72 14.24 10.74 -29.32
CA VAL A 72 13.56 10.68 -28.02
C VAL A 72 12.79 9.37 -27.92
N GLY A 73 13.06 8.59 -26.90
CA GLY A 73 12.29 7.39 -26.56
C GLY A 73 11.05 7.76 -25.76
N ILE A 74 9.90 7.54 -26.33
CA ILE A 74 8.61 7.81 -25.71
C ILE A 74 7.91 6.51 -25.42
N VAL A 75 7.33 6.44 -24.24
CA VAL A 75 6.52 5.31 -23.80
C VAL A 75 5.05 5.68 -23.95
N LEU A 76 4.29 4.85 -24.67
CA LEU A 76 2.90 5.12 -24.99
C LEU A 76 1.99 4.87 -23.79
N MET A 77 1.08 5.79 -23.53
CA MET A 77 0.06 5.70 -22.48
C MET A 77 -1.26 5.21 -23.08
N GLY A 78 -1.26 4.02 -23.66
CA GLY A 78 -2.43 3.44 -24.32
C GLY A 78 -2.06 2.59 -25.52
N ASP A 79 -3.07 2.29 -26.35
CA ASP A 79 -2.89 1.52 -27.57
C ASP A 79 -2.16 2.35 -28.65
N GLY A 80 -1.09 1.79 -29.17
CA GLY A 80 -0.28 2.40 -30.24
C GLY A 80 -0.64 1.92 -31.64
N LEU A 81 -1.69 1.12 -31.81
CA LEU A 81 -2.06 0.47 -33.09
C LEU A 81 -2.34 1.49 -34.22
N MET A 82 -2.84 2.67 -33.86
CA MET A 82 -3.16 3.70 -34.83
C MET A 82 -1.97 4.59 -35.19
N ILE A 83 -0.85 4.51 -34.47
CA ILE A 83 0.33 5.34 -34.69
C ILE A 83 1.14 4.73 -35.84
N GLN A 84 1.46 5.54 -36.82
CA GLN A 84 2.24 5.13 -37.99
C GLN A 84 3.62 5.79 -37.98
N GLU A 85 4.59 5.14 -38.64
CA GLU A 85 5.88 5.79 -38.94
C GLU A 85 5.65 7.03 -39.80
N GLY A 86 6.32 8.13 -39.43
CA GLY A 86 6.11 9.42 -40.04
C GLY A 86 5.01 10.29 -39.46
N SER A 87 4.15 9.75 -38.57
CA SER A 87 3.14 10.52 -37.82
C SER A 87 3.78 11.64 -37.00
N PHE A 88 3.02 12.73 -36.84
CA PHE A 88 3.46 13.89 -36.06
C PHE A 88 3.19 13.68 -34.57
N VAL A 89 4.11 14.18 -33.77
CA VAL A 89 4.02 14.19 -32.31
C VAL A 89 4.31 15.58 -31.80
N LYS A 90 3.47 16.08 -30.92
CA LYS A 90 3.59 17.40 -30.32
C LYS A 90 4.00 17.28 -28.84
N ALA A 91 5.03 18.00 -28.44
CA ALA A 91 5.35 18.20 -27.03
C ALA A 91 4.32 19.13 -26.40
N THR A 92 3.84 18.77 -25.19
CA THR A 92 2.78 19.55 -24.51
C THR A 92 3.32 20.66 -23.62
N GLY A 93 4.62 20.67 -23.32
CA GLY A 93 5.24 21.57 -22.36
C GLY A 93 4.83 21.26 -20.90
N ARG A 94 4.20 20.11 -20.65
CA ARG A 94 3.69 19.73 -19.34
C ARG A 94 4.29 18.40 -18.91
N ILE A 95 4.81 18.36 -17.70
CA ILE A 95 5.23 17.13 -17.05
C ILE A 95 3.98 16.28 -16.76
N ALA A 96 4.11 14.95 -16.79
CA ALA A 96 3.01 14.02 -16.55
C ALA A 96 2.31 14.29 -15.22
N GLN A 97 1.02 14.57 -15.30
CA GLN A 97 0.17 14.88 -14.16
C GLN A 97 -1.19 14.22 -14.29
N ILE A 98 -1.85 13.99 -13.15
CA ILE A 98 -3.20 13.44 -13.07
C ILE A 98 -4.16 14.42 -12.38
N PRO A 99 -5.43 14.37 -12.75
CA PRO A 99 -6.46 15.08 -12.01
C PRO A 99 -6.63 14.46 -10.62
N VAL A 100 -6.86 15.30 -9.61
CA VAL A 100 -7.07 14.89 -8.22
C VAL A 100 -8.24 15.66 -7.61
N SER A 101 -9.08 14.98 -6.83
CA SER A 101 -10.17 15.57 -6.08
C SER A 101 -10.74 14.57 -5.06
N GLU A 102 -11.59 15.02 -4.15
CA GLU A 102 -12.35 14.12 -3.25
C GLU A 102 -13.36 13.24 -4.00
N ALA A 103 -13.76 13.62 -5.22
CA ALA A 103 -14.68 12.86 -6.04
C ALA A 103 -14.12 11.48 -6.48
N TYR A 104 -12.83 11.22 -6.24
CA TYR A 104 -12.22 9.90 -6.47
C TYR A 104 -12.55 8.88 -5.38
N LEU A 105 -13.05 9.30 -4.21
CA LEU A 105 -13.47 8.39 -3.15
C LEU A 105 -14.61 7.49 -3.65
N GLY A 106 -14.51 6.21 -3.37
CA GLY A 106 -15.48 5.21 -3.82
C GLY A 106 -15.38 4.78 -5.28
N ARG A 107 -14.37 5.24 -6.01
CA ARG A 107 -14.21 4.98 -7.44
C ARG A 107 -13.11 3.97 -7.72
N VAL A 108 -13.28 3.25 -8.82
CA VAL A 108 -12.26 2.38 -9.42
C VAL A 108 -11.76 3.03 -10.71
N ILE A 109 -10.46 3.28 -10.77
CA ILE A 109 -9.81 4.02 -11.85
C ILE A 109 -8.61 3.26 -12.40
N ASN A 110 -8.16 3.65 -13.60
CA ASN A 110 -6.91 3.16 -14.18
C ASN A 110 -5.71 4.05 -13.82
N ALA A 111 -4.51 3.71 -14.32
CA ALA A 111 -3.27 4.48 -14.11
C ALA A 111 -3.32 5.93 -14.63
N LEU A 112 -4.24 6.26 -15.52
CA LEU A 112 -4.45 7.61 -16.04
C LEU A 112 -5.52 8.40 -15.27
N ALA A 113 -5.94 7.90 -14.12
CA ALA A 113 -7.03 8.42 -13.31
C ALA A 113 -8.40 8.48 -14.04
N LYS A 114 -8.59 7.65 -15.07
CA LYS A 114 -9.88 7.51 -15.74
C LYS A 114 -10.73 6.45 -15.04
N PRO A 115 -12.03 6.70 -14.83
CA PRO A 115 -12.91 5.72 -14.20
C PRO A 115 -13.11 4.49 -15.09
N ILE A 116 -13.07 3.31 -14.46
CA ILE A 116 -13.33 2.01 -15.10
C ILE A 116 -14.49 1.25 -14.45
N ASP A 117 -15.19 1.91 -13.51
CA ASP A 117 -16.30 1.36 -12.74
C ASP A 117 -17.68 1.58 -13.38
N GLY A 118 -17.75 2.19 -14.56
CA GLY A 118 -19.00 2.46 -15.26
C GLY A 118 -19.89 3.55 -14.65
N ARG A 119 -19.41 4.28 -13.61
CA ARG A 119 -20.19 5.31 -12.92
C ARG A 119 -20.05 6.72 -13.50
N GLY A 120 -19.55 6.85 -14.74
CA GLY A 120 -19.35 8.14 -15.43
C GLY A 120 -18.07 8.86 -15.04
N GLU A 121 -17.83 9.99 -15.69
CA GLU A 121 -16.62 10.80 -15.53
C GLU A 121 -16.50 11.42 -14.14
N ILE A 122 -15.27 11.61 -13.69
CA ILE A 122 -14.93 12.23 -12.39
C ILE A 122 -14.53 13.67 -12.65
N VAL A 123 -15.23 14.60 -12.01
CA VAL A 123 -14.89 16.03 -12.10
C VAL A 123 -13.77 16.34 -11.11
N ALA A 124 -12.66 16.85 -11.61
CA ALA A 124 -11.53 17.28 -10.81
C ALA A 124 -11.13 18.71 -11.17
N SER A 125 -10.88 19.52 -10.17
CA SER A 125 -10.48 20.92 -10.32
C SER A 125 -8.97 21.12 -10.24
N GLU A 126 -8.25 20.17 -9.70
CA GLU A 126 -6.81 20.25 -9.44
C GLU A 126 -6.08 19.11 -10.16
N SER A 127 -4.80 19.33 -10.44
CA SER A 127 -3.90 18.31 -10.98
C SER A 127 -2.62 18.24 -10.15
N ARG A 128 -2.08 17.03 -10.00
CA ARG A 128 -0.80 16.79 -9.34
C ARG A 128 0.15 16.04 -10.26
N LEU A 129 1.44 16.33 -10.13
CA LEU A 129 2.48 15.59 -10.84
C LEU A 129 2.42 14.12 -10.42
N ILE A 130 2.53 13.22 -11.40
CA ILE A 130 2.61 11.78 -11.15
C ILE A 130 3.91 11.47 -10.38
N GLU A 131 5.03 12.05 -10.81
CA GLU A 131 6.31 11.97 -10.13
C GLU A 131 6.57 13.27 -9.35
N SER A 132 6.10 13.34 -8.11
CA SER A 132 6.39 14.42 -7.19
C SER A 132 7.63 14.09 -6.33
N PRO A 133 8.46 15.08 -5.98
CA PRO A 133 9.52 14.86 -5.02
C PRO A 133 8.95 14.50 -3.64
N ALA A 134 9.65 13.63 -2.92
CA ALA A 134 9.29 13.27 -1.56
C ALA A 134 9.38 14.50 -0.61
N PRO A 135 8.60 14.54 0.48
CA PRO A 135 8.74 15.57 1.50
C PRO A 135 10.17 15.65 2.03
N GLY A 136 10.72 16.87 2.14
CA GLY A 136 12.07 17.10 2.67
C GLY A 136 12.19 16.78 4.16
N ILE A 137 13.41 16.76 4.69
CA ILE A 137 13.70 16.42 6.10
C ILE A 137 12.94 17.37 7.06
N ILE A 138 12.93 18.66 6.78
CA ILE A 138 12.28 19.68 7.64
C ILE A 138 10.75 19.50 7.63
N SER A 139 10.18 19.00 6.54
CA SER A 139 8.74 18.77 6.37
C SER A 139 8.23 17.53 7.10
N ARG A 140 9.12 16.67 7.59
CA ARG A 140 8.78 15.42 8.26
C ARG A 140 8.78 15.53 9.77
N ARG A 141 7.99 14.67 10.39
CA ARG A 141 8.00 14.39 11.83
C ARG A 141 8.21 12.89 12.05
N SER A 142 8.80 12.52 13.17
CA SER A 142 8.92 11.11 13.58
C SER A 142 7.54 10.48 13.74
N VAL A 143 7.42 9.21 13.34
CA VAL A 143 6.20 8.42 13.47
C VAL A 143 5.95 8.09 14.95
N TYR A 144 4.75 8.40 15.45
CA TYR A 144 4.36 8.19 16.86
C TYR A 144 2.91 7.73 17.02
N GLU A 145 2.08 7.87 15.98
CA GLU A 145 0.69 7.45 16.01
C GLU A 145 0.53 6.07 15.41
N PRO A 146 -0.20 5.15 16.08
CA PRO A 146 -0.44 3.82 15.53
C PRO A 146 -1.39 3.85 14.33
N LEU A 147 -1.11 3.01 13.32
CA LEU A 147 -2.07 2.57 12.33
C LEU A 147 -2.55 1.18 12.77
N GLN A 148 -3.79 1.07 13.18
CA GLN A 148 -4.34 -0.21 13.62
C GLN A 148 -4.71 -1.06 12.40
N THR A 149 -4.10 -2.24 12.29
CA THR A 149 -4.38 -3.16 11.18
C THR A 149 -5.57 -4.08 11.46
N GLY A 150 -5.94 -4.22 12.72
CA GLY A 150 -6.94 -5.18 13.16
C GLY A 150 -6.44 -6.62 13.23
N LEU A 151 -5.15 -6.85 12.95
CA LEU A 151 -4.50 -8.15 12.99
C LEU A 151 -3.64 -8.25 14.26
N ILE A 152 -4.00 -9.18 15.17
CA ILE A 152 -3.34 -9.32 16.46
C ILE A 152 -1.83 -9.48 16.33
N ALA A 153 -1.38 -10.32 15.38
CA ALA A 153 0.03 -10.59 15.19
C ALA A 153 0.83 -9.32 14.77
N ILE A 154 0.23 -8.44 13.99
CA ILE A 154 0.86 -7.20 13.52
C ILE A 154 0.82 -6.16 14.64
N ASP A 155 -0.36 -5.81 15.11
CA ASP A 155 -0.55 -4.70 16.05
C ASP A 155 0.17 -4.93 17.38
N SER A 156 0.33 -6.21 17.80
CA SER A 156 1.01 -6.55 19.04
C SER A 156 2.53 -6.65 18.92
N MET A 157 3.07 -7.16 17.79
CA MET A 157 4.49 -7.56 17.69
C MET A 157 5.28 -6.84 16.59
N ILE A 158 4.58 -6.32 15.58
CA ILE A 158 5.16 -5.67 14.41
C ILE A 158 4.35 -4.39 14.12
N PRO A 159 4.18 -3.49 15.11
CA PRO A 159 3.26 -2.37 14.99
C PRO A 159 3.65 -1.42 13.86
N ILE A 160 2.63 -0.91 13.16
CA ILE A 160 2.76 0.03 12.07
C ILE A 160 2.29 1.40 12.55
N GLY A 161 3.05 2.43 12.24
CA GLY A 161 2.69 3.81 12.56
C GLY A 161 2.22 4.59 11.33
N ARG A 162 1.43 5.63 11.57
CA ARG A 162 0.94 6.55 10.52
C ARG A 162 2.12 7.32 9.91
N GLY A 163 2.38 7.08 8.63
CA GLY A 163 3.53 7.63 7.90
C GLY A 163 4.70 6.67 7.75
N GLN A 164 4.58 5.44 8.22
CA GLN A 164 5.58 4.38 8.09
C GLN A 164 5.44 3.64 6.75
N ARG A 165 6.55 3.05 6.30
CA ARG A 165 6.61 2.14 5.15
C ARG A 165 6.88 0.74 5.67
N GLU A 166 5.91 -0.13 5.63
CA GLU A 166 6.05 -1.51 6.11
C GLU A 166 5.82 -2.49 4.97
N LEU A 167 6.84 -3.27 4.63
CA LEU A 167 6.80 -4.23 3.54
C LEU A 167 6.02 -5.48 3.92
N ILE A 168 5.11 -5.93 3.06
CA ILE A 168 4.49 -7.25 3.14
C ILE A 168 5.17 -8.15 2.10
N ILE A 169 5.85 -9.19 2.55
CA ILE A 169 6.68 -10.04 1.69
C ILE A 169 6.37 -11.53 1.92
N GLY A 170 6.37 -12.31 0.86
CA GLY A 170 6.15 -13.76 0.92
C GLY A 170 5.84 -14.36 -0.44
N ASP A 171 5.75 -15.69 -0.48
CA ASP A 171 5.48 -16.45 -1.69
C ASP A 171 4.05 -16.23 -2.22
N ARG A 172 3.78 -16.75 -3.40
CA ARG A 172 2.43 -16.73 -3.98
C ARG A 172 1.43 -17.42 -3.06
N GLN A 173 0.22 -16.86 -2.98
CA GLN A 173 -0.91 -17.44 -2.24
C GLN A 173 -0.67 -17.61 -0.73
N THR A 174 0.25 -16.87 -0.12
CA THR A 174 0.49 -16.88 1.34
C THR A 174 -0.42 -15.93 2.12
N GLY A 175 -1.34 -15.22 1.44
CA GLY A 175 -2.28 -14.30 2.08
C GLY A 175 -1.83 -12.84 2.15
N LYS A 176 -0.85 -12.40 1.32
CA LYS A 176 -0.36 -11.00 1.30
C LYS A 176 -1.49 -9.99 1.06
N THR A 177 -2.29 -10.23 0.01
CA THR A 177 -3.46 -9.40 -0.31
C THR A 177 -4.49 -9.42 0.80
N ALA A 178 -4.71 -10.57 1.48
CA ALA A 178 -5.64 -10.67 2.59
C ALA A 178 -5.23 -9.79 3.78
N VAL A 179 -3.95 -9.78 4.15
CA VAL A 179 -3.42 -8.88 5.20
C VAL A 179 -3.66 -7.42 4.83
N ALA A 180 -3.42 -7.07 3.57
CA ALA A 180 -3.61 -5.70 3.08
C ALA A 180 -5.09 -5.29 3.06
N THR A 181 -5.99 -6.17 2.59
CA THR A 181 -7.43 -5.90 2.57
C THR A 181 -8.00 -5.82 3.98
N ASP A 182 -7.63 -6.71 4.89
CA ASP A 182 -8.07 -6.67 6.29
C ASP A 182 -7.63 -5.37 6.98
N THR A 183 -6.43 -4.87 6.64
CA THR A 183 -5.97 -3.56 7.13
C THR A 183 -6.87 -2.41 6.64
N ILE A 184 -7.34 -2.44 5.39
CA ILE A 184 -8.30 -1.45 4.86
C ILE A 184 -9.64 -1.57 5.58
N LEU A 185 -10.15 -2.79 5.78
CA LEU A 185 -11.41 -3.03 6.48
C LEU A 185 -11.40 -2.44 7.90
N ASN A 186 -10.27 -2.53 8.57
CA ASN A 186 -10.12 -2.00 9.94
C ASN A 186 -10.02 -0.46 10.00
N GLN A 187 -9.87 0.24 8.88
CA GLN A 187 -9.81 1.71 8.89
C GLN A 187 -11.20 2.38 9.02
N LYS A 188 -12.28 1.60 9.03
CA LYS A 188 -13.63 2.12 9.21
C LYS A 188 -13.73 2.89 10.55
N GLY A 189 -14.06 4.19 10.48
CA GLY A 189 -14.14 5.05 11.65
C GLY A 189 -12.81 5.55 12.22
N GLN A 190 -11.67 5.25 11.57
CA GLN A 190 -10.33 5.67 12.01
C GLN A 190 -9.82 6.97 11.35
N ASP A 191 -10.66 7.61 10.54
CA ASP A 191 -10.33 8.82 9.77
C ASP A 191 -9.06 8.64 8.89
N VAL A 192 -8.98 7.49 8.21
CA VAL A 192 -7.89 7.16 7.29
C VAL A 192 -8.49 6.91 5.90
N ILE A 193 -7.99 7.62 4.90
CA ILE A 193 -8.34 7.39 3.50
C ILE A 193 -7.43 6.31 2.94
N CYS A 194 -8.01 5.31 2.29
CA CYS A 194 -7.28 4.19 1.73
C CYS A 194 -7.15 4.32 0.21
N VAL A 195 -5.98 3.97 -0.31
CA VAL A 195 -5.73 3.83 -1.75
C VAL A 195 -5.18 2.44 -2.00
N TYR A 196 -5.95 1.60 -2.68
CA TYR A 196 -5.51 0.27 -3.07
C TYR A 196 -5.07 0.28 -4.53
N VAL A 197 -3.81 -0.03 -4.78
CA VAL A 197 -3.21 -0.06 -6.12
C VAL A 197 -2.95 -1.50 -6.55
N ALA A 198 -3.77 -2.00 -7.47
CA ALA A 198 -3.59 -3.31 -8.09
C ALA A 198 -2.70 -3.18 -9.34
N ILE A 199 -1.56 -3.86 -9.35
CA ILE A 199 -0.55 -3.74 -10.41
C ILE A 199 -0.36 -5.10 -11.08
N GLY A 200 -0.73 -5.22 -12.36
CA GLY A 200 -0.55 -6.45 -13.13
C GLY A 200 -1.30 -7.65 -12.58
N GLN A 201 -2.41 -7.42 -11.88
CA GLN A 201 -3.25 -8.45 -11.28
C GLN A 201 -4.28 -8.98 -12.29
N ARG A 202 -4.81 -10.17 -12.03
CA ARG A 202 -5.91 -10.72 -12.82
C ARG A 202 -7.19 -9.92 -12.56
N ALA A 203 -7.96 -9.63 -13.59
CA ALA A 203 -9.23 -8.91 -13.47
C ALA A 203 -10.20 -9.55 -12.44
N SER A 204 -10.25 -10.89 -12.40
CA SER A 204 -11.07 -11.63 -11.43
C SER A 204 -10.63 -11.40 -9.98
N SER A 205 -9.32 -11.29 -9.71
CA SER A 205 -8.80 -11.02 -8.37
C SER A 205 -9.13 -9.60 -7.92
N VAL A 206 -8.98 -8.63 -8.81
CA VAL A 206 -9.33 -7.22 -8.52
C VAL A 206 -10.84 -7.08 -8.31
N ALA A 207 -11.65 -7.72 -9.14
CA ALA A 207 -13.11 -7.73 -8.98
C ALA A 207 -13.53 -8.30 -7.62
N GLN A 208 -12.89 -9.38 -7.16
CA GLN A 208 -13.17 -9.95 -5.84
C GLN A 208 -12.84 -8.97 -4.71
N VAL A 209 -11.69 -8.29 -4.76
CA VAL A 209 -11.32 -7.28 -3.76
C VAL A 209 -12.32 -6.12 -3.75
N VAL A 210 -12.69 -5.61 -4.92
CA VAL A 210 -13.68 -4.52 -5.05
C VAL A 210 -15.04 -4.95 -4.52
N THR A 211 -15.47 -6.18 -4.81
CA THR A 211 -16.73 -6.73 -4.27
C THR A 211 -16.70 -6.79 -2.75
N THR A 212 -15.64 -7.34 -2.17
CA THR A 212 -15.47 -7.35 -0.70
C THR A 212 -15.52 -5.94 -0.11
N PHE A 213 -14.87 -4.96 -0.74
CA PHE A 213 -14.91 -3.57 -0.27
C PHE A 213 -16.31 -2.97 -0.35
N HIS A 214 -17.12 -3.34 -1.35
CA HIS A 214 -18.50 -2.92 -1.45
C HIS A 214 -19.39 -3.57 -0.39
N GLU A 215 -19.26 -4.88 -0.19
CA GLU A 215 -20.04 -5.65 0.80
C GLU A 215 -19.80 -5.16 2.23
N GLU A 216 -18.55 -4.83 2.57
CA GLU A 216 -18.15 -4.32 3.89
C GLU A 216 -18.38 -2.79 4.04
N GLY A 217 -18.80 -2.11 2.99
CA GLY A 217 -19.10 -0.67 3.00
C GLY A 217 -17.86 0.22 3.17
N VAL A 218 -16.66 -0.27 2.79
CA VAL A 218 -15.40 0.48 2.95
C VAL A 218 -15.02 1.30 1.72
N MET A 219 -15.77 1.19 0.64
CA MET A 219 -15.54 2.02 -0.55
C MET A 219 -15.73 3.51 -0.28
N GLU A 220 -16.48 3.91 0.73
CA GLU A 220 -16.72 5.33 1.06
C GLU A 220 -15.43 6.11 1.34
N TYR A 221 -14.41 5.44 1.88
CA TYR A 221 -13.10 6.03 2.18
C TYR A 221 -11.96 5.40 1.38
N THR A 222 -12.25 4.61 0.34
CA THR A 222 -11.25 3.88 -0.44
C THR A 222 -11.29 4.29 -1.91
N ILE A 223 -10.09 4.46 -2.50
CA ILE A 223 -9.88 4.63 -3.94
C ILE A 223 -9.17 3.37 -4.43
N VAL A 224 -9.64 2.80 -5.53
CA VAL A 224 -8.98 1.66 -6.17
C VAL A 224 -8.36 2.12 -7.48
N VAL A 225 -7.05 1.95 -7.61
CA VAL A 225 -6.30 2.17 -8.85
C VAL A 225 -5.94 0.80 -9.40
N ALA A 226 -6.45 0.43 -10.56
CA ALA A 226 -6.27 -0.92 -11.08
C ALA A 226 -5.72 -0.92 -12.50
N GLU A 227 -4.59 -1.61 -12.67
CA GLU A 227 -4.04 -1.99 -13.97
C GLU A 227 -3.88 -3.50 -14.02
N MET A 228 -4.57 -4.10 -14.98
CA MET A 228 -4.66 -5.54 -15.11
C MET A 228 -3.40 -6.14 -15.74
N ALA A 229 -3.30 -7.47 -15.71
CA ALA A 229 -2.14 -8.19 -16.26
C ALA A 229 -2.03 -8.09 -17.80
N ASP A 230 -3.12 -7.81 -18.49
CA ASP A 230 -3.20 -7.59 -19.93
C ASP A 230 -2.97 -6.12 -20.34
N SER A 231 -2.87 -5.21 -19.38
CA SER A 231 -2.56 -3.79 -19.64
C SER A 231 -1.12 -3.61 -20.10
N PRO A 232 -0.83 -2.59 -20.93
CA PRO A 232 0.53 -2.26 -21.33
C PRO A 232 1.46 -2.05 -20.14
N ALA A 233 2.73 -2.47 -20.26
CA ALA A 233 3.74 -2.33 -19.20
C ALA A 233 3.86 -0.88 -18.69
N THR A 234 3.66 0.10 -19.55
CA THR A 234 3.67 1.52 -19.20
C THR A 234 2.62 1.88 -18.15
N LEU A 235 1.39 1.40 -18.33
CA LEU A 235 0.30 1.68 -17.42
C LEU A 235 0.51 0.96 -16.08
N GLN A 236 1.02 -0.27 -16.11
CA GLN A 236 1.41 -1.00 -14.89
C GLN A 236 2.55 -0.28 -14.14
N TYR A 237 3.50 0.34 -14.85
CA TYR A 237 4.54 1.18 -14.26
C TYR A 237 3.98 2.43 -13.60
N LEU A 238 3.00 3.11 -14.23
CA LEU A 238 2.44 4.37 -13.77
C LEU A 238 1.46 4.21 -12.60
N ALA A 239 0.72 3.11 -12.54
CA ALA A 239 -0.35 2.90 -11.56
C ALA A 239 0.04 3.23 -10.11
N PRO A 240 1.19 2.77 -9.56
CA PRO A 240 1.57 3.10 -8.19
C PRO A 240 1.89 4.59 -7.99
N TYR A 241 2.42 5.27 -9.00
CA TYR A 241 2.67 6.72 -8.93
C TYR A 241 1.37 7.51 -8.96
N THR A 242 0.40 7.08 -9.74
CA THR A 242 -0.97 7.64 -9.76
C THR A 242 -1.62 7.48 -8.39
N GLY A 243 -1.56 6.28 -7.80
CA GLY A 243 -2.05 6.05 -6.45
C GLY A 243 -1.36 6.94 -5.41
N ALA A 244 -0.04 7.09 -5.50
CA ALA A 244 0.72 7.97 -4.61
C ALA A 244 0.31 9.45 -4.76
N ALA A 245 0.10 9.95 -5.97
CA ALA A 245 -0.33 11.32 -6.20
C ALA A 245 -1.73 11.60 -5.62
N LEU A 246 -2.66 10.62 -5.69
CA LEU A 246 -3.96 10.71 -5.05
C LEU A 246 -3.85 10.68 -3.52
N ALA A 247 -3.05 9.79 -2.95
CA ALA A 247 -2.82 9.74 -1.50
C ALA A 247 -2.18 11.02 -0.97
N GLU A 248 -1.20 11.58 -1.69
CA GLU A 248 -0.58 12.86 -1.35
C GLU A 248 -1.56 14.03 -1.35
N TYR A 249 -2.55 14.04 -2.24
CA TYR A 249 -3.57 15.07 -2.27
C TYR A 249 -4.27 15.21 -0.92
N PHE A 250 -4.61 14.09 -0.29
CA PHE A 250 -5.22 14.08 1.04
C PHE A 250 -4.20 14.32 2.15
N MET A 251 -2.99 13.76 2.06
CA MET A 251 -1.92 13.97 3.04
C MET A 251 -1.59 15.46 3.22
N TYR A 252 -1.46 16.22 2.13
CA TYR A 252 -1.21 17.66 2.19
C TYR A 252 -2.44 18.51 2.57
N ARG A 253 -3.61 17.87 2.74
CA ARG A 253 -4.84 18.44 3.29
C ARG A 253 -5.10 17.99 4.73
N GLU A 254 -4.02 17.74 5.46
CA GLU A 254 -4.03 17.40 6.90
C GLU A 254 -4.74 16.08 7.22
N ARG A 255 -4.95 15.19 6.19
CA ARG A 255 -5.60 13.91 6.38
C ARG A 255 -4.59 12.76 6.46
N HIS A 256 -5.02 11.66 7.05
CA HIS A 256 -4.22 10.44 7.09
C HIS A 256 -4.60 9.53 5.94
N THR A 257 -3.59 8.98 5.27
CA THR A 257 -3.79 8.07 4.15
C THR A 257 -3.03 6.76 4.35
N LEU A 258 -3.60 5.68 3.85
CA LEU A 258 -2.99 4.37 3.75
C LEU A 258 -2.95 3.99 2.27
N ILE A 259 -1.76 3.73 1.75
CA ILE A 259 -1.60 3.26 0.37
C ILE A 259 -1.03 1.85 0.35
N ILE A 260 -1.65 0.97 -0.42
CA ILE A 260 -1.23 -0.41 -0.63
C ILE A 260 -0.81 -0.58 -2.08
N TYR A 261 0.38 -1.14 -2.31
CA TYR A 261 0.89 -1.44 -3.64
C TYR A 261 0.92 -2.97 -3.85
N ASP A 262 -0.05 -3.51 -4.55
CA ASP A 262 -0.20 -4.97 -4.78
C ASP A 262 -0.03 -5.31 -6.26
N ASP A 263 1.19 -5.67 -6.75
CA ASP A 263 2.46 -5.74 -6.03
C ASP A 263 3.58 -4.99 -6.81
N LEU A 264 4.60 -4.56 -6.07
CA LEU A 264 5.75 -3.87 -6.66
C LEU A 264 6.66 -4.79 -7.49
N SER A 265 6.60 -6.11 -7.31
CA SER A 265 7.32 -7.05 -8.17
C SER A 265 6.83 -6.96 -9.61
N LYS A 266 5.53 -6.75 -9.82
CA LYS A 266 4.93 -6.55 -11.14
C LYS A 266 5.33 -5.21 -11.74
N GLN A 267 5.36 -4.15 -10.94
CA GLN A 267 5.88 -2.85 -11.39
C GLN A 267 7.32 -2.97 -11.86
N ALA A 268 8.19 -3.66 -11.10
CA ALA A 268 9.58 -3.87 -11.49
C ALA A 268 9.71 -4.66 -12.81
N GLN A 269 8.87 -5.69 -13.00
CA GLN A 269 8.83 -6.46 -14.24
C GLN A 269 8.40 -5.60 -15.43
N ALA A 270 7.37 -4.77 -15.28
CA ALA A 270 6.93 -3.82 -16.29
C ALA A 270 8.03 -2.81 -16.64
N TYR A 271 8.72 -2.28 -15.63
CA TYR A 271 9.85 -1.36 -15.83
C TYR A 271 11.03 -2.02 -16.52
N ARG A 272 11.34 -3.28 -16.20
CA ARG A 272 12.35 -4.08 -16.91
C ARG A 272 11.99 -4.23 -18.38
N GLN A 273 10.75 -4.60 -18.69
CA GLN A 273 10.27 -4.73 -20.06
C GLN A 273 10.45 -3.42 -20.85
N MET A 274 9.97 -2.30 -20.31
CA MET A 274 10.11 -0.98 -20.93
C MET A 274 11.57 -0.60 -21.14
N SER A 275 12.43 -0.83 -20.15
CA SER A 275 13.85 -0.48 -20.20
C SER A 275 14.60 -1.27 -21.27
N LEU A 276 14.30 -2.56 -21.43
CA LEU A 276 14.87 -3.42 -22.47
C LEU A 276 14.43 -2.96 -23.87
N LEU A 277 13.16 -2.60 -24.03
CA LEU A 277 12.64 -2.05 -25.30
C LEU A 277 13.29 -0.70 -25.65
N LEU A 278 13.54 0.14 -24.65
CA LEU A 278 14.31 1.39 -24.81
C LEU A 278 15.82 1.14 -24.99
N ARG A 279 16.28 -0.12 -25.04
CA ARG A 279 17.68 -0.53 -25.18
C ARG A 279 18.60 -0.01 -24.06
N ARG A 280 18.07 0.19 -22.85
CA ARG A 280 18.90 0.46 -21.67
C ARG A 280 19.69 -0.79 -21.31
N PRO A 281 20.97 -0.66 -20.91
CA PRO A 281 21.78 -1.83 -20.56
C PRO A 281 21.18 -2.58 -19.36
N PRO A 282 21.00 -3.90 -19.45
CA PRO A 282 20.51 -4.71 -18.34
C PRO A 282 21.60 -4.93 -17.28
N GLY A 283 21.18 -4.93 -16.02
CA GLY A 283 21.99 -5.32 -14.86
C GLY A 283 21.60 -6.69 -14.30
N ARG A 284 21.66 -6.83 -12.97
CA ARG A 284 21.29 -8.07 -12.26
C ARG A 284 19.86 -8.49 -12.59
N GLU A 285 19.63 -9.75 -12.88
CA GLU A 285 18.31 -10.33 -13.26
C GLU A 285 17.64 -9.59 -14.43
N ALA A 286 18.45 -8.99 -15.32
CA ALA A 286 18.03 -8.16 -16.44
C ALA A 286 17.25 -6.89 -16.07
N TYR A 287 17.25 -6.47 -14.81
CA TYR A 287 16.72 -5.18 -14.41
C TYR A 287 17.67 -4.04 -14.79
N PRO A 288 17.15 -2.85 -15.12
CA PRO A 288 17.98 -1.69 -15.35
C PRO A 288 18.64 -1.22 -14.04
N GLY A 289 19.77 -0.53 -14.13
CA GLY A 289 20.54 -0.11 -12.96
C GLY A 289 19.80 0.85 -12.02
N ASP A 290 18.77 1.51 -12.48
CA ASP A 290 17.96 2.48 -11.74
C ASP A 290 16.69 1.90 -11.09
N VAL A 291 16.51 0.56 -11.07
CA VAL A 291 15.34 -0.07 -10.46
C VAL A 291 15.24 0.18 -8.95
N PHE A 292 16.36 0.35 -8.26
CA PHE A 292 16.36 0.78 -6.87
C PHE A 292 15.75 2.17 -6.72
N TYR A 293 16.15 3.10 -7.58
CA TYR A 293 15.61 4.46 -7.61
C TYR A 293 14.11 4.49 -7.96
N LEU A 294 13.65 3.57 -8.80
CA LEU A 294 12.22 3.39 -9.11
C LEU A 294 11.37 3.25 -7.84
N HIS A 295 11.73 2.30 -6.98
CA HIS A 295 10.98 2.03 -5.75
C HIS A 295 11.27 3.05 -4.65
N SER A 296 12.52 3.54 -4.53
CA SER A 296 12.87 4.50 -3.48
C SER A 296 12.16 5.83 -3.66
N ARG A 297 12.11 6.40 -4.88
CA ARG A 297 11.39 7.65 -5.14
C ARG A 297 9.87 7.53 -4.95
N LEU A 298 9.30 6.33 -5.12
CA LEU A 298 7.89 6.06 -4.84
C LEU A 298 7.65 5.98 -3.33
N LEU A 299 8.41 5.14 -2.64
CA LEU A 299 8.18 4.82 -1.23
C LEU A 299 8.61 5.96 -0.29
N GLU A 300 9.62 6.77 -0.66
CA GLU A 300 10.02 7.94 0.12
C GLU A 300 8.96 9.05 0.19
N ARG A 301 7.96 9.01 -0.68
CA ARG A 301 6.80 9.93 -0.63
C ARG A 301 5.91 9.66 0.58
N ALA A 302 5.92 8.43 1.10
CA ALA A 302 5.22 8.07 2.32
C ALA A 302 5.95 8.63 3.54
N ALA A 303 5.27 9.47 4.32
CA ALA A 303 5.83 10.15 5.47
C ALA A 303 4.73 10.65 6.42
N LYS A 304 5.12 10.99 7.65
CA LYS A 304 4.35 11.82 8.58
C LYS A 304 4.84 13.25 8.43
N LEU A 305 3.95 14.17 8.10
CA LEU A 305 4.26 15.60 7.98
C LEU A 305 4.37 16.25 9.37
N ASN A 306 5.11 17.36 9.43
CA ASN A 306 5.25 18.13 10.65
C ASN A 306 4.01 19.00 10.92
N SER A 307 3.98 19.65 12.09
CA SER A 307 2.86 20.53 12.52
C SER A 307 2.67 21.76 11.63
N LEU A 308 3.71 22.24 10.95
CA LEU A 308 3.61 23.39 10.03
C LEU A 308 2.84 23.02 8.75
N LEU A 309 2.78 21.74 8.41
CA LEU A 309 2.07 21.20 7.25
C LEU A 309 0.80 20.41 7.64
N GLY A 310 0.29 20.66 8.87
CA GLY A 310 -0.99 20.12 9.34
C GLY A 310 -0.98 18.65 9.76
N GLU A 311 0.21 18.05 9.99
CA GLU A 311 0.38 16.68 10.53
C GLU A 311 -0.29 15.55 9.71
N GLY A 312 -0.63 15.77 8.46
CA GLY A 312 -1.09 14.71 7.56
C GLY A 312 -0.08 13.57 7.46
N SER A 313 -0.50 12.39 7.04
CA SER A 313 0.39 11.25 6.87
C SER A 313 0.01 10.38 5.68
N MET A 314 1.00 9.75 5.09
CA MET A 314 0.83 8.67 4.12
C MET A 314 1.61 7.46 4.58
N THR A 315 0.90 6.40 4.95
CA THR A 315 1.46 5.10 5.33
C THR A 315 1.47 4.20 4.12
N ALA A 316 2.59 3.56 3.81
CA ALA A 316 2.71 2.68 2.65
C ALA A 316 2.88 1.22 3.08
N LEU A 317 2.08 0.35 2.49
CA LEU A 317 2.19 -1.10 2.59
C LEU A 317 2.50 -1.68 1.19
N PRO A 318 3.77 -1.63 0.76
CA PRO A 318 4.18 -2.31 -0.46
C PRO A 318 4.13 -3.83 -0.27
N ILE A 319 3.66 -4.52 -1.30
CA ILE A 319 3.68 -5.97 -1.38
C ILE A 319 4.76 -6.39 -2.37
N VAL A 320 5.59 -7.37 -1.97
CA VAL A 320 6.59 -7.98 -2.83
C VAL A 320 6.44 -9.49 -2.81
N GLU A 321 6.54 -10.10 -3.98
CA GLU A 321 6.47 -11.54 -4.14
C GLU A 321 7.86 -12.17 -4.09
N THR A 322 8.01 -13.23 -3.30
CA THR A 322 9.20 -14.10 -3.29
C THR A 322 8.92 -15.41 -4.04
N GLN A 323 9.97 -16.11 -4.38
CA GLN A 323 9.92 -17.47 -4.90
C GLN A 323 10.63 -18.39 -3.92
N SER A 324 9.92 -19.42 -3.44
CA SER A 324 10.44 -20.39 -2.45
C SER A 324 11.05 -19.75 -1.20
N GLY A 325 10.48 -18.64 -0.72
CA GLY A 325 10.96 -17.93 0.46
C GLY A 325 12.28 -17.17 0.27
N ASP A 326 12.80 -17.05 -0.96
CA ASP A 326 14.07 -16.36 -1.20
C ASP A 326 13.91 -14.83 -1.07
N VAL A 327 14.31 -14.31 0.08
CA VAL A 327 14.37 -12.86 0.37
C VAL A 327 15.66 -12.22 -0.14
N SER A 328 16.64 -13.01 -0.61
CA SER A 328 17.92 -12.52 -1.11
C SER A 328 17.90 -12.13 -2.59
N ALA A 329 16.79 -12.39 -3.28
CA ALA A 329 16.56 -11.96 -4.66
C ALA A 329 16.66 -10.43 -4.80
N TYR A 330 16.84 -9.94 -6.02
CA TYR A 330 17.20 -8.54 -6.26
C TYR A 330 16.10 -7.55 -5.82
N ILE A 331 14.86 -7.77 -6.20
CA ILE A 331 13.75 -6.86 -5.85
C ILE A 331 13.42 -6.90 -4.35
N PRO A 332 13.27 -8.09 -3.70
CA PRO A 332 13.09 -8.17 -2.25
C PRO A 332 14.15 -7.40 -1.45
N THR A 333 15.43 -7.62 -1.71
CA THR A 333 16.52 -6.93 -1.00
C THR A 333 16.47 -5.43 -1.17
N ASN A 334 16.17 -4.93 -2.36
CA ASN A 334 16.05 -3.51 -2.61
C ASN A 334 14.89 -2.91 -1.78
N VAL A 335 13.72 -3.50 -1.80
CA VAL A 335 12.55 -2.97 -1.10
C VAL A 335 12.69 -3.08 0.42
N ILE A 336 13.28 -4.17 0.96
CA ILE A 336 13.61 -4.29 2.39
C ILE A 336 14.53 -3.15 2.85
N SER A 337 15.48 -2.74 2.02
CA SER A 337 16.41 -1.65 2.38
C SER A 337 15.76 -0.27 2.39
N ILE A 338 14.73 -0.06 1.56
CA ILE A 338 13.98 1.21 1.45
C ILE A 338 12.96 1.36 2.57
N THR A 339 12.35 0.24 3.03
CA THR A 339 11.24 0.24 3.98
C THR A 339 11.70 0.31 5.43
N ASP A 340 10.78 0.69 6.31
CA ASP A 340 11.02 0.83 7.76
C ASP A 340 10.75 -0.48 8.52
N GLY A 341 10.64 -1.57 7.82
CA GLY A 341 10.43 -2.91 8.34
C GLY A 341 9.75 -3.82 7.33
N GLN A 342 9.55 -5.09 7.73
CA GLN A 342 8.89 -6.09 6.90
C GLN A 342 8.03 -7.06 7.72
N ILE A 343 6.90 -7.44 7.14
CA ILE A 343 6.03 -8.52 7.58
C ILE A 343 6.24 -9.69 6.63
N PHE A 344 6.85 -10.76 7.11
CA PHE A 344 7.15 -11.95 6.32
C PHE A 344 6.05 -12.99 6.46
N LEU A 345 5.45 -13.39 5.34
CA LEU A 345 4.46 -14.45 5.27
C LEU A 345 5.10 -15.74 4.77
N SER A 346 5.07 -16.77 5.62
CA SER A 346 5.68 -18.08 5.35
C SER A 346 4.69 -19.02 4.69
N ALA A 347 5.11 -19.67 3.60
CA ALA A 347 4.35 -20.72 2.96
C ALA A 347 4.17 -21.95 3.88
N ASP A 348 5.18 -22.28 4.69
CA ASP A 348 5.11 -23.42 5.64
C ASP A 348 4.03 -23.18 6.70
N LEU A 349 3.98 -21.99 7.28
CA LEU A 349 2.93 -21.63 8.26
C LEU A 349 1.55 -21.62 7.61
N PHE A 350 1.44 -21.12 6.38
CA PHE A 350 0.18 -21.13 5.63
C PHE A 350 -0.34 -22.55 5.40
N ASN A 351 0.53 -23.44 4.95
CA ASN A 351 0.21 -24.85 4.70
C ASN A 351 -0.08 -25.62 5.99
N ALA A 352 0.52 -25.21 7.12
CA ALA A 352 0.21 -25.74 8.44
C ALA A 352 -1.13 -25.21 9.02
N GLY A 353 -1.89 -24.41 8.27
CA GLY A 353 -3.19 -23.87 8.68
C GLY A 353 -3.10 -22.69 9.66
N ILE A 354 -1.92 -22.07 9.81
CA ILE A 354 -1.74 -20.87 10.62
C ILE A 354 -2.01 -19.65 9.73
N ARG A 355 -3.10 -18.97 10.01
CA ARG A 355 -3.55 -17.80 9.22
C ARG A 355 -3.95 -16.66 10.15
N PRO A 356 -3.39 -15.44 9.94
CA PRO A 356 -2.37 -15.08 8.95
C PRO A 356 -1.03 -15.79 9.16
N ALA A 357 -0.35 -16.13 8.07
CA ALA A 357 0.88 -16.92 8.08
C ALA A 357 2.13 -16.10 8.41
N ILE A 358 2.03 -15.19 9.36
CA ILE A 358 3.07 -14.23 9.72
C ILE A 358 4.18 -14.94 10.51
N ASN A 359 5.40 -14.89 10.00
CA ASN A 359 6.57 -15.34 10.73
C ASN A 359 7.10 -14.20 11.61
N VAL A 360 6.75 -14.26 12.90
CA VAL A 360 7.12 -13.22 13.87
C VAL A 360 8.64 -13.11 14.11
N GLY A 361 9.38 -14.20 13.89
CA GLY A 361 10.82 -14.28 14.12
C GLY A 361 11.64 -13.41 13.18
N ILE A 362 11.25 -13.39 11.90
CA ILE A 362 11.93 -12.61 10.83
C ILE A 362 11.21 -11.31 10.47
N SER A 363 10.01 -11.10 10.97
CA SER A 363 9.28 -9.85 10.78
C SER A 363 9.75 -8.79 11.76
N VAL A 364 9.95 -7.57 11.27
CA VAL A 364 10.52 -6.46 12.05
C VAL A 364 9.80 -5.16 11.70
N SER A 365 9.45 -4.38 12.73
CA SER A 365 9.10 -2.96 12.59
C SER A 365 10.18 -2.11 13.22
N ARG A 366 10.79 -1.19 12.46
CA ARG A 366 11.83 -0.29 12.97
C ARG A 366 11.27 0.84 13.83
N VAL A 367 10.00 1.17 13.69
CA VAL A 367 9.30 2.12 14.55
C VAL A 367 8.94 1.47 15.90
N GLY A 368 8.51 0.22 15.87
CA GLY A 368 8.28 -0.59 17.04
C GLY A 368 7.25 0.02 18.00
N SER A 369 7.50 -0.08 19.30
CA SER A 369 6.56 0.33 20.35
C SER A 369 6.20 1.83 20.38
N ALA A 370 6.88 2.69 19.61
CA ALA A 370 6.48 4.09 19.43
C ALA A 370 5.15 4.21 18.68
N ALA A 371 4.84 3.22 17.82
CA ALA A 371 3.60 3.10 17.07
C ALA A 371 2.54 2.23 17.79
N GLN A 372 2.58 2.10 19.11
CA GLN A 372 1.59 1.37 19.89
C GLN A 372 0.94 2.26 20.93
N ILE A 373 -0.35 2.03 21.17
CA ILE A 373 -1.02 2.61 22.35
C ILE A 373 -0.43 2.01 23.63
N LYS A 374 -0.48 2.78 24.75
CA LYS A 374 0.09 2.34 26.02
C LYS A 374 -0.50 1.01 26.50
N ALA A 375 -1.80 0.79 26.32
CA ALA A 375 -2.47 -0.46 26.69
C ALA A 375 -1.85 -1.67 25.96
N MET A 376 -1.67 -1.59 24.65
CA MET A 376 -1.07 -2.67 23.86
C MET A 376 0.38 -2.93 24.31
N LYS A 377 1.16 -1.87 24.50
CA LYS A 377 2.55 -1.98 24.97
C LYS A 377 2.67 -2.67 26.32
N GLN A 378 1.73 -2.43 27.25
CA GLN A 378 1.72 -3.04 28.58
C GLN A 378 1.44 -4.54 28.53
N VAL A 379 0.53 -4.99 27.64
CA VAL A 379 0.12 -6.40 27.58
C VAL A 379 0.96 -7.23 26.62
N ALA A 380 1.42 -6.66 25.50
CA ALA A 380 2.11 -7.38 24.44
C ALA A 380 3.64 -7.41 24.57
N GLY A 381 4.22 -6.67 25.54
CA GLY A 381 5.67 -6.44 25.60
C GLY A 381 6.54 -7.71 25.69
N LYS A 382 6.01 -8.83 26.19
CA LYS A 382 6.69 -10.11 26.30
C LYS A 382 6.35 -11.12 25.20
N SER A 383 5.26 -10.92 24.47
CA SER A 383 4.70 -11.90 23.53
C SER A 383 5.68 -12.30 22.44
N LYS A 384 6.41 -11.34 21.89
CA LYS A 384 7.40 -11.60 20.82
C LYS A 384 8.54 -12.48 21.33
N LEU A 385 9.02 -12.24 22.55
CA LEU A 385 10.09 -13.03 23.18
C LEU A 385 9.62 -14.46 23.47
N GLU A 386 8.41 -14.61 24.04
CA GLU A 386 7.82 -15.93 24.35
C GLU A 386 7.64 -16.77 23.08
N LEU A 387 7.19 -16.18 21.98
CA LEU A 387 7.06 -16.86 20.69
C LEU A 387 8.41 -17.18 20.03
N ALA A 388 9.41 -16.34 20.18
CA ALA A 388 10.77 -16.63 19.71
C ALA A 388 11.37 -17.82 20.48
N GLN A 389 11.26 -17.84 21.80
CA GLN A 389 11.68 -18.95 22.64
C GLN A 389 10.93 -20.25 22.30
N PHE A 390 9.62 -20.14 22.04
CA PHE A 390 8.83 -21.28 21.58
C PHE A 390 9.34 -21.85 20.24
N ALA A 391 9.67 -21.01 19.28
CA ALA A 391 10.19 -21.45 17.98
C ALA A 391 11.54 -22.18 18.11
N GLU A 392 12.44 -21.65 18.94
CA GLU A 392 13.73 -22.30 19.24
C GLU A 392 13.53 -23.67 19.94
N LEU A 393 12.70 -23.71 20.97
CA LEU A 393 12.38 -24.94 21.69
C LEU A 393 11.68 -25.97 20.80
N GLN A 394 10.80 -25.52 19.89
CA GLN A 394 10.13 -26.41 18.95
C GLN A 394 11.13 -27.05 17.98
N ALA A 395 12.10 -26.30 17.49
CA ALA A 395 13.16 -26.83 16.64
C ALA A 395 14.04 -27.83 17.39
N PHE A 396 14.40 -27.53 18.65
CA PHE A 396 15.18 -28.41 19.51
C PHE A 396 14.42 -29.70 19.86
N ALA A 397 13.12 -29.61 20.15
CA ALA A 397 12.27 -30.72 20.51
C ALA A 397 12.14 -31.81 19.44
N GLN A 398 12.40 -31.47 18.16
CA GLN A 398 12.43 -32.45 17.07
C GLN A 398 13.62 -33.43 17.18
N PHE A 399 14.70 -33.02 17.85
CA PHE A 399 15.94 -33.81 17.97
C PHE A 399 16.17 -34.35 19.39
N ALA A 400 15.47 -33.82 20.41
CA ALA A 400 15.69 -34.20 21.78
C ALA A 400 14.84 -35.42 22.18
N SER A 401 15.45 -36.42 22.78
CA SER A 401 14.77 -37.66 23.28
C SER A 401 13.96 -37.43 24.55
N ALA A 402 14.29 -36.43 25.36
CA ALA A 402 13.53 -36.07 26.57
C ALA A 402 13.67 -34.58 26.83
N LEU A 403 12.56 -33.93 27.15
CA LEU A 403 12.50 -32.53 27.59
C LEU A 403 12.16 -32.47 29.08
N ASP A 404 12.77 -31.53 29.76
CA ASP A 404 12.42 -31.24 31.16
C ASP A 404 11.00 -30.63 31.27
N LYS A 405 10.39 -30.69 32.45
CA LYS A 405 9.03 -30.18 32.66
C LYS A 405 8.86 -28.71 32.33
N THR A 406 9.89 -27.90 32.55
CA THR A 406 9.87 -26.45 32.26
C THR A 406 9.76 -26.20 30.77
N SER A 407 10.59 -26.87 29.98
CA SER A 407 10.55 -26.79 28.50
C SER A 407 9.25 -27.34 27.93
N GLN A 408 8.68 -28.41 28.52
CA GLN A 408 7.36 -28.91 28.10
C GLN A 408 6.24 -27.89 28.35
N ASN A 409 6.24 -27.24 29.53
CA ASN A 409 5.27 -26.18 29.84
C ASN A 409 5.42 -24.97 28.90
N GLN A 410 6.65 -24.57 28.61
CA GLN A 410 6.90 -23.47 27.62
C GLN A 410 6.41 -23.83 26.21
N LEU A 411 6.62 -25.07 25.78
CA LEU A 411 6.09 -25.56 24.51
C LEU A 411 4.56 -25.58 24.48
N ALA A 412 3.93 -26.08 25.56
CA ALA A 412 2.48 -26.13 25.66
C ALA A 412 1.87 -24.71 25.60
N ARG A 413 2.47 -23.77 26.35
CA ARG A 413 2.06 -22.36 26.35
C ARG A 413 2.29 -21.70 24.98
N GLY A 414 3.44 -21.91 24.37
CA GLY A 414 3.77 -21.37 23.04
C GLY A 414 2.81 -21.85 21.94
N ARG A 415 2.36 -23.10 21.99
CA ARG A 415 1.31 -23.63 21.10
C ARG A 415 0.00 -22.86 21.24
N ARG A 416 -0.44 -22.58 22.49
CA ARG A 416 -1.66 -21.81 22.75
C ARG A 416 -1.53 -20.34 22.33
N LEU A 417 -0.37 -19.72 22.56
CA LEU A 417 -0.08 -18.37 22.07
C LEU A 417 -0.11 -18.30 20.54
N ARG A 418 0.40 -19.34 19.85
CA ARG A 418 0.31 -19.41 18.39
C ARG A 418 -1.12 -19.61 17.90
N GLU A 419 -1.93 -20.37 18.62
CA GLU A 419 -3.35 -20.55 18.32
C GLU A 419 -4.14 -19.25 18.49
N LEU A 420 -3.84 -18.49 19.53
CA LEU A 420 -4.41 -17.16 19.79
C LEU A 420 -4.20 -16.17 18.62
N LEU A 421 -3.07 -16.28 17.93
CA LEU A 421 -2.75 -15.39 16.78
C LEU A 421 -3.50 -15.75 15.50
N LYS A 422 -4.19 -16.89 15.45
CA LYS A 422 -5.00 -17.25 14.30
C LYS A 422 -6.25 -16.38 14.21
N GLN A 423 -6.48 -15.82 13.05
CA GLN A 423 -7.57 -14.91 12.77
C GLN A 423 -8.18 -15.23 11.43
N SER A 424 -9.51 -15.19 11.32
CA SER A 424 -10.22 -15.40 10.05
C SER A 424 -10.08 -14.17 9.18
N GLN A 425 -10.02 -14.38 7.89
CA GLN A 425 -10.02 -13.28 6.91
C GLN A 425 -11.33 -12.46 7.01
N SER A 426 -11.25 -11.18 6.69
CA SER A 426 -12.35 -10.21 6.76
C SER A 426 -12.98 -10.07 8.14
N ASN A 427 -12.21 -10.36 9.19
CA ASN A 427 -12.64 -10.20 10.57
C ASN A 427 -11.56 -9.51 11.41
N PRO A 428 -11.26 -8.22 11.12
CA PRO A 428 -10.33 -7.44 11.92
C PRO A 428 -10.89 -7.23 13.33
N LEU A 429 -10.01 -7.25 14.33
CA LEU A 429 -10.36 -7.05 15.74
C LEU A 429 -10.06 -5.62 16.18
N SER A 430 -10.94 -5.07 17.00
CA SER A 430 -10.71 -3.77 17.64
C SER A 430 -9.53 -3.85 18.61
N VAL A 431 -8.94 -2.71 18.94
CA VAL A 431 -7.77 -2.65 19.83
C VAL A 431 -8.09 -3.20 21.21
N GLU A 432 -9.28 -2.95 21.72
CA GLU A 432 -9.78 -3.41 23.01
C GLU A 432 -9.87 -4.94 23.04
N GLU A 433 -10.41 -5.53 21.96
CA GLU A 433 -10.51 -6.98 21.82
C GLU A 433 -9.13 -7.63 21.70
N GLN A 434 -8.20 -6.99 21.00
CA GLN A 434 -6.82 -7.46 20.89
C GLN A 434 -6.11 -7.41 22.25
N VAL A 435 -6.25 -6.32 23.02
CA VAL A 435 -5.66 -6.17 24.36
C VAL A 435 -6.18 -7.26 25.29
N ALA A 436 -7.51 -7.49 25.28
CA ALA A 436 -8.11 -8.56 26.11
C ALA A 436 -7.58 -9.95 25.73
N THR A 437 -7.51 -10.23 24.41
CA THR A 437 -7.04 -11.50 23.88
C THR A 437 -5.59 -11.77 24.29
N ILE A 438 -4.69 -10.78 24.09
CA ILE A 438 -3.26 -10.92 24.39
C ILE A 438 -3.04 -11.03 25.90
N TYR A 439 -3.75 -10.24 26.71
CA TYR A 439 -3.67 -10.33 28.18
C TYR A 439 -4.02 -11.73 28.66
N THR A 440 -5.11 -12.32 28.15
CA THR A 440 -5.56 -13.66 28.50
C THR A 440 -4.48 -14.72 28.21
N GLY A 441 -3.81 -14.62 27.02
CA GLY A 441 -2.75 -15.54 26.65
C GLY A 441 -1.46 -15.35 27.47
N THR A 442 -1.00 -14.11 27.60
CA THR A 442 0.29 -13.81 28.26
C THR A 442 0.25 -14.03 29.79
N ARG A 443 -0.92 -13.93 30.41
CA ARG A 443 -1.08 -14.19 31.85
C ARG A 443 -1.34 -15.65 32.20
N GLY A 444 -1.41 -16.55 31.20
CA GLY A 444 -1.51 -17.99 31.44
C GLY A 444 -2.92 -18.51 31.68
N TYR A 445 -3.97 -17.70 31.49
CA TYR A 445 -5.35 -18.16 31.66
C TYR A 445 -5.78 -19.25 30.65
N LEU A 446 -5.03 -19.37 29.54
CA LEU A 446 -5.27 -20.41 28.53
C LEU A 446 -4.58 -21.75 28.87
N ASP A 447 -3.72 -21.79 29.88
CA ASP A 447 -2.88 -22.97 30.18
C ASP A 447 -3.69 -24.19 30.61
N SER A 448 -4.90 -23.99 31.14
CA SER A 448 -5.84 -25.05 31.55
C SER A 448 -6.69 -25.60 30.38
N LEU A 449 -6.72 -24.89 29.22
CA LEU A 449 -7.58 -25.26 28.08
C LEU A 449 -6.83 -26.15 27.08
N GLU A 450 -7.55 -27.03 26.40
CA GLU A 450 -7.02 -27.75 25.25
C GLU A 450 -6.85 -26.80 24.07
N ILE A 451 -5.91 -27.11 23.16
CA ILE A 451 -5.55 -26.21 22.02
C ILE A 451 -6.76 -25.91 21.13
N GLU A 452 -7.61 -26.91 20.89
CA GLU A 452 -8.80 -26.79 20.05
C GLU A 452 -9.88 -25.86 20.63
N GLN A 453 -9.89 -25.73 21.96
CA GLN A 453 -10.84 -24.92 22.70
C GLN A 453 -10.46 -23.45 22.78
N VAL A 454 -9.18 -23.12 22.59
CA VAL A 454 -8.64 -21.74 22.73
C VAL A 454 -9.40 -20.75 21.89
N LYS A 455 -9.63 -21.07 20.60
CA LYS A 455 -10.33 -20.16 19.68
C LYS A 455 -11.77 -19.88 20.14
N LYS A 456 -12.53 -20.93 20.46
CA LYS A 456 -13.92 -20.80 20.92
C LYS A 456 -13.99 -19.99 22.20
N PHE A 457 -13.12 -20.31 23.18
CA PHE A 457 -13.04 -19.56 24.43
C PHE A 457 -12.79 -18.05 24.21
N LEU A 458 -11.85 -17.69 23.35
CA LEU A 458 -11.54 -16.30 23.07
C LEU A 458 -12.67 -15.58 22.32
N ASP A 459 -13.34 -16.25 21.39
CA ASP A 459 -14.51 -15.70 20.69
C ASP A 459 -15.66 -15.42 21.67
N ASP A 460 -15.93 -16.36 22.58
CA ASP A 460 -16.97 -16.22 23.60
C ASP A 460 -16.59 -15.14 24.63
N LEU A 461 -15.31 -15.07 25.06
CA LEU A 461 -14.82 -14.02 25.94
C LEU A 461 -15.02 -12.62 25.36
N ARG A 462 -14.70 -12.42 24.08
CA ARG A 462 -14.90 -11.12 23.40
C ARG A 462 -16.38 -10.72 23.37
N LYS A 463 -17.27 -11.66 23.07
CA LYS A 463 -18.72 -11.44 23.14
C LYS A 463 -19.16 -11.09 24.55
N HIS A 464 -18.71 -11.86 25.55
CA HIS A 464 -19.03 -11.62 26.93
C HIS A 464 -18.60 -10.24 27.42
N LEU A 465 -17.38 -9.80 27.07
CA LEU A 465 -16.89 -8.45 27.38
C LEU A 465 -17.75 -7.36 26.74
N LYS A 466 -18.14 -7.54 25.48
CA LYS A 466 -18.97 -6.58 24.75
C LYS A 466 -20.37 -6.45 25.34
N ASP A 467 -20.98 -7.58 25.72
CA ASP A 467 -22.38 -7.63 26.15
C ASP A 467 -22.56 -7.27 27.63
N THR A 468 -21.61 -7.68 28.50
CA THR A 468 -21.75 -7.54 29.96
C THR A 468 -20.87 -6.48 30.58
N LYS A 469 -19.72 -6.17 30.01
CA LYS A 469 -18.74 -5.23 30.55
C LYS A 469 -18.28 -4.19 29.50
N PRO A 470 -19.20 -3.40 28.89
CA PRO A 470 -18.85 -2.39 27.87
C PRO A 470 -17.90 -1.32 28.41
N GLN A 471 -17.89 -1.09 29.73
CA GLN A 471 -16.97 -0.16 30.40
C GLN A 471 -15.50 -0.48 30.14
N PHE A 472 -15.13 -1.77 29.96
CA PHE A 472 -13.79 -2.15 29.58
C PHE A 472 -13.36 -1.53 28.24
N GLN A 473 -14.24 -1.61 27.24
CA GLN A 473 -13.98 -1.02 25.93
C GLN A 473 -13.88 0.51 26.03
N GLU A 474 -14.79 1.15 26.76
CA GLU A 474 -14.78 2.60 26.95
C GLU A 474 -13.50 3.10 27.65
N ILE A 475 -13.00 2.38 28.66
CA ILE A 475 -11.76 2.75 29.35
C ILE A 475 -10.56 2.66 28.38
N ILE A 476 -10.44 1.59 27.61
CA ILE A 476 -9.30 1.41 26.70
C ILE A 476 -9.37 2.43 25.54
N SER A 477 -10.54 2.62 24.94
CA SER A 477 -10.72 3.56 23.81
C SER A 477 -10.47 5.01 24.19
N SER A 478 -10.90 5.43 25.41
CA SER A 478 -10.75 6.82 25.88
C SER A 478 -9.35 7.10 26.45
N SER A 479 -8.86 6.25 27.36
CA SER A 479 -7.57 6.46 28.05
C SER A 479 -6.36 5.98 27.24
N LYS A 480 -6.56 5.08 26.27
CA LYS A 480 -5.51 4.37 25.52
C LYS A 480 -4.47 3.69 26.42
N THR A 481 -4.83 3.45 27.68
CA THR A 481 -3.95 2.88 28.72
C THR A 481 -4.67 1.71 29.40
N PHE A 482 -3.95 0.66 29.73
CA PHE A 482 -4.48 -0.46 30.49
C PHE A 482 -4.42 -0.12 31.99
N THR A 483 -5.54 0.37 32.53
CA THR A 483 -5.67 0.81 33.93
C THR A 483 -5.94 -0.36 34.86
N GLU A 484 -5.71 -0.18 36.18
CA GLU A 484 -6.07 -1.20 37.18
C GLU A 484 -7.57 -1.55 37.15
N GLN A 485 -8.42 -0.58 36.89
CA GLN A 485 -9.87 -0.81 36.76
C GLN A 485 -10.19 -1.66 35.53
N ALA A 486 -9.54 -1.42 34.38
CA ALA A 486 -9.68 -2.26 33.18
C ALA A 486 -9.17 -3.69 33.44
N GLU A 487 -8.07 -3.85 34.21
CA GLU A 487 -7.52 -5.15 34.57
C GLU A 487 -8.48 -5.94 35.48
N ILE A 488 -9.11 -5.30 36.44
CA ILE A 488 -10.10 -5.95 37.35
C ILE A 488 -11.28 -6.46 36.52
N LEU A 489 -11.88 -5.58 35.67
CA LEU A 489 -13.01 -5.94 34.82
C LEU A 489 -12.69 -7.12 33.89
N LEU A 490 -11.50 -7.13 33.33
CA LEU A 490 -11.05 -8.19 32.44
C LEU A 490 -10.83 -9.50 33.18
N LYS A 491 -10.21 -9.47 34.36
CA LYS A 491 -10.00 -10.65 35.21
C LYS A 491 -11.32 -11.29 35.61
N GLU A 492 -12.28 -10.49 36.04
CA GLU A 492 -13.63 -10.97 36.39
C GLU A 492 -14.30 -11.63 35.15
N ALA A 493 -14.26 -11.00 33.99
CA ALA A 493 -14.82 -11.55 32.76
C ALA A 493 -14.17 -12.88 32.36
N ILE A 494 -12.84 -12.97 32.48
CA ILE A 494 -12.09 -14.21 32.19
C ILE A 494 -12.51 -15.31 33.15
N GLN A 495 -12.66 -15.00 34.45
CA GLN A 495 -13.02 -15.99 35.48
C GLN A 495 -14.45 -16.48 35.27
N GLU A 496 -15.41 -15.59 35.06
CA GLU A 496 -16.80 -15.92 34.70
C GLU A 496 -16.87 -16.81 33.44
N GLN A 497 -16.04 -16.53 32.44
CA GLN A 497 -16.01 -17.32 31.23
C GLN A 497 -15.37 -18.71 31.41
N LEU A 498 -14.32 -18.83 32.23
CA LEU A 498 -13.71 -20.11 32.58
C LEU A 498 -14.70 -21.02 33.32
N GLU A 499 -15.47 -20.46 34.27
CA GLU A 499 -16.52 -21.19 34.99
C GLU A 499 -17.61 -21.70 34.04
N ARG A 500 -18.10 -20.85 33.14
CA ARG A 500 -19.10 -21.26 32.14
C ARG A 500 -18.55 -22.36 31.21
N PHE A 501 -17.30 -22.24 30.80
CA PHE A 501 -16.68 -23.20 29.89
C PHE A 501 -16.49 -24.57 30.56
N SER A 502 -16.10 -24.61 31.85
CA SER A 502 -15.98 -25.84 32.65
C SER A 502 -17.33 -26.54 32.89
N LEU A 503 -18.42 -25.77 33.05
CA LEU A 503 -19.77 -26.32 33.19
C LEU A 503 -20.31 -26.93 31.88
N GLN A 504 -19.95 -26.35 30.74
CA GLN A 504 -20.35 -26.89 29.42
C GLN A 504 -19.66 -28.22 29.07
N GLU A 505 -18.49 -28.49 29.62
CA GLU A 505 -17.78 -29.76 29.44
C GLU A 505 -18.30 -30.90 30.33
N GLN A 506 -19.06 -30.58 31.37
CA GLN A 506 -19.63 -31.57 32.29
C GLN A 506 -21.04 -32.03 31.85
N THR A 507 -21.61 -31.37 30.86
CA THR A 507 -22.90 -31.71 30.25
C THR A 507 -22.72 -32.32 28.86
#